data_13603a7ced1fc8937149e61ef95e0f1d
#
_entry.id   13603a7ced1fc8937149e61ef95e0f1d
#
_cell.length_a   1.000
_cell.length_b   1.000
_cell.length_c   1.000
_cell.angle_alpha   90.00
_cell.angle_beta   90.00
_cell.angle_gamma   90.00
#
_symmetry.space_group_name_H-M   'P 1'
#
loop_
_entity.id
_entity.type
_entity.pdbx_description
1 polymer ?
#
loop_
_entity_poly.entity_id
_entity_poly.type
_entity_poly.pdbx_seq_one_letter_code
_entity_poly.pdbx_strand_id
1 'polypeptide(L)' 'MANQRYVYTTHATETRPQNVTNTESVINEHAREGWRLVETLQHDGTTVGLVFERET' A
#
# COMPACT_ATOMS: atom_id res chain seq x y z
N MET A 1 4.08 16.51 23.77
CA MET A 1 4.26 15.20 23.17
C MET A 1 3.23 14.97 22.06
N ALA A 2 3.68 14.55 20.91
CA ALA A 2 2.78 14.32 19.80
C ALA A 2 2.11 12.97 19.92
N ASN A 3 0.82 12.92 19.69
CA ASN A 3 0.09 11.67 19.56
C ASN A 3 0.21 11.17 18.15
N GLN A 4 0.40 9.88 18.01
CA GLN A 4 0.41 9.27 16.70
C GLN A 4 -1.02 9.22 16.18
N ARG A 5 -1.27 9.89 15.07
CA ARG A 5 -2.60 9.95 14.47
C ARG A 5 -2.82 8.86 13.43
N TYR A 6 -1.74 8.31 12.91
CA TYR A 6 -1.82 7.33 11.84
C TYR A 6 -0.96 6.14 12.17
N VAL A 7 -1.39 5.00 11.72
CA VAL A 7 -0.57 3.80 11.74
C VAL A 7 -0.35 3.39 10.28
N TYR A 8 0.76 2.69 10.05
CA TYR A 8 1.17 2.33 8.71
C TYR A 8 1.39 0.84 8.60
N THR A 9 1.13 0.31 7.41
CA THR A 9 1.47 -1.06 7.09
C THR A 9 2.04 -1.11 5.68
N THR A 10 2.88 -2.09 5.43
CA THR A 10 3.49 -2.27 4.12
C THR A 10 3.13 -3.65 3.60
N HIS A 11 2.72 -3.70 2.33
CA HIS A 11 2.41 -4.95 1.65
C HIS A 11 3.44 -5.16 0.55
N ALA A 12 4.18 -6.25 0.62
CA ALA A 12 5.16 -6.58 -0.40
C ALA A 12 4.44 -7.06 -1.66
N THR A 13 4.88 -6.59 -2.80
CA THR A 13 4.25 -6.94 -4.06
C THR A 13 5.31 -6.87 -5.17
N GLU A 14 4.93 -7.34 -6.34
CA GLU A 14 5.71 -7.13 -7.56
C GLU A 14 4.72 -6.80 -8.66
N THR A 15 4.63 -5.53 -9.00
CA THR A 15 3.64 -5.07 -9.95
C THR A 15 4.23 -5.01 -11.35
N ARG A 16 3.67 -5.80 -12.25
CA ARG A 16 4.03 -5.83 -13.66
C ARG A 16 2.77 -5.64 -14.48
N PRO A 17 2.91 -5.30 -15.77
CA PRO A 17 1.70 -5.08 -16.59
C PRO A 17 0.73 -6.25 -16.55
N GLN A 18 1.22 -7.49 -16.46
CA GLN A 18 0.36 -8.65 -16.49
C GLN A 18 -0.34 -8.93 -15.17
N ASN A 19 0.07 -8.29 -14.07
CA ASN A 19 -0.57 -8.54 -12.78
C ASN A 19 -1.03 -7.28 -12.05
N VAL A 20 -1.21 -6.19 -12.79
CA VAL A 20 -1.62 -4.92 -12.20
C VAL A 20 -3.00 -5.05 -11.54
N THR A 21 -3.87 -5.92 -12.07
CA THR A 21 -5.18 -6.14 -11.49
C THR A 21 -5.07 -6.76 -10.10
N ASN A 22 -4.09 -7.63 -9.87
CA ASN A 22 -3.86 -8.20 -8.56
C ASN A 22 -3.46 -7.12 -7.55
N THR A 23 -2.61 -6.19 -7.97
CA THR A 23 -2.21 -5.07 -7.11
C THR A 23 -3.41 -4.18 -6.79
N GLU A 24 -4.26 -3.93 -7.77
CA GLU A 24 -5.48 -3.14 -7.54
C GLU A 24 -6.38 -3.83 -6.52
N SER A 25 -6.51 -5.15 -6.59
CA SER A 25 -7.31 -5.89 -5.62
C SER A 25 -6.77 -5.75 -4.22
N VAL A 26 -5.44 -5.79 -4.06
CA VAL A 26 -4.81 -5.59 -2.75
C VAL A 26 -5.13 -4.21 -2.20
N ILE A 27 -5.03 -3.19 -3.05
CA ILE A 27 -5.32 -1.82 -2.62
C ILE A 27 -6.77 -1.70 -2.19
N ASN A 28 -7.69 -2.30 -2.96
CA ASN A 28 -9.11 -2.22 -2.65
C ASN A 28 -9.47 -2.97 -1.38
N GLU A 29 -8.83 -4.11 -1.13
CA GLU A 29 -9.05 -4.84 0.11
C GLU A 29 -8.61 -4.03 1.32
N HIS A 30 -7.47 -3.37 1.22
CA HIS A 30 -7.01 -2.51 2.31
C HIS A 30 -7.95 -1.32 2.50
N ALA A 31 -8.48 -0.78 1.40
CA ALA A 31 -9.41 0.34 1.50
C ALA A 31 -10.69 -0.03 2.25
N ARG A 32 -11.15 -1.28 2.09
CA ARG A 32 -12.34 -1.73 2.81
C ARG A 32 -12.12 -1.77 4.31
N GLU A 33 -10.87 -1.87 4.74
CA GLU A 33 -10.52 -1.91 6.16
C GLU A 33 -10.07 -0.55 6.68
N GLY A 34 -10.27 0.50 5.89
CA GLY A 34 -9.94 1.85 6.30
C GLY A 34 -8.52 2.28 5.99
N TRP A 35 -7.75 1.45 5.30
CA TRP A 35 -6.40 1.80 4.90
C TRP A 35 -6.39 2.62 3.63
N ARG A 36 -5.42 3.50 3.51
CA ARG A 36 -5.25 4.35 2.34
C ARG A 36 -3.82 4.22 1.83
N LEU A 37 -3.66 4.02 0.53
CA LEU A 37 -2.34 3.95 -0.08
C LEU A 37 -1.72 5.34 -0.09
N VAL A 38 -0.50 5.47 0.44
CA VAL A 38 0.18 6.76 0.52
C VAL A 38 1.53 6.78 -0.17
N GLU A 39 2.11 5.61 -0.42
CA GLU A 39 3.44 5.55 -1.01
C GLU A 39 3.62 4.22 -1.70
N THR A 40 4.46 4.20 -2.72
CA THR A 40 4.90 2.95 -3.34
C THR A 40 6.41 2.87 -3.24
N LEU A 41 6.91 1.66 -3.08
CA LEU A 41 8.34 1.38 -3.03
C LEU A 41 8.74 0.74 -4.34
N GLN A 42 9.81 1.25 -4.94
CA GLN A 42 10.24 0.77 -6.26
C GLN A 42 11.67 0.27 -6.21
N HIS A 43 11.93 -0.70 -7.06
CA HIS A 43 13.27 -1.25 -7.24
C HIS A 43 13.42 -1.57 -8.73
N ASP A 44 14.43 -0.95 -9.36
CA ASP A 44 14.70 -1.15 -10.79
C ASP A 44 13.45 -0.94 -11.67
N GLY A 45 12.66 0.09 -11.35
CA GLY A 45 11.47 0.41 -12.15
C GLY A 45 10.27 -0.45 -11.88
N THR A 46 10.37 -1.38 -10.92
CA THR A 46 9.24 -2.23 -10.55
C THR A 46 8.75 -1.84 -9.16
N THR A 47 7.45 -1.74 -9.02
CA THR A 47 6.86 -1.50 -7.70
C THR A 47 6.94 -2.79 -6.89
N VAL A 48 7.65 -2.74 -5.76
CA VAL A 48 7.88 -3.92 -4.93
C VAL A 48 7.20 -3.80 -3.57
N GLY A 49 6.59 -2.67 -3.26
CA GLY A 49 5.90 -2.51 -1.99
C GLY A 49 4.87 -1.41 -2.06
N LEU A 50 3.83 -1.57 -1.26
CA LEU A 50 2.76 -0.60 -1.10
C LEU A 50 2.70 -0.21 0.36
N VAL A 51 2.68 1.09 0.65
CA VAL A 51 2.60 1.58 2.02
C VAL A 51 1.22 2.19 2.22
N PHE A 52 0.53 1.72 3.23
CA PHE A 52 -0.81 2.18 3.57
C PHE A 52 -0.81 2.86 4.92
N GLU A 53 -1.70 3.81 5.08
CA GLU A 53 -1.91 4.44 6.38
C GLU A 53 -3.38 4.35 6.76
N ARG A 54 -3.63 4.42 8.05
CA ARG A 54 -4.98 4.43 8.59
C ARG A 54 -4.98 5.31 9.82
N GLU A 55 -6.03 6.09 9.97
CA GLU A 55 -6.19 6.94 11.14
C GLU A 55 -6.51 6.09 12.36
N THR A 56 -5.87 6.41 13.47
CA THR A 56 -6.10 5.68 14.72
C THR A 56 -7.38 6.11 15.42
#